data_1741867cf9f676e3169acb95012ca8ef
#
_entry.id   1741867cf9f676e3169acb95012ca8ef
#
_cell.length_a   1.000
_cell.length_b   1.000
_cell.length_c   1.000
_cell.angle_alpha   90.00
_cell.angle_beta   90.00
_cell.angle_gamma   90.00
#
_symmetry.space_group_name_H-M   'P 1'
#
loop_
_entity.id
_entity.type
_entity.pdbx_description
1 polymer ?
#
loop_
_entity_poly.entity_id
_entity_poly.type
_entity_poly.pdbx_seq_one_letter_code
_entity_poly.pdbx_strand_id
1 'polypeptide(L)'
;MRAWLLGCVSWLSLIAGERRIASYSPGATQTLLDLGCSAEIMMATRWCPLPDDHPAARSADIFLPDLERLLLAKPDLVVIPRMANPLWAEKCAGAGLRTLVLHRESADSVSRDIRLLGEATGRSDQALRLSGELTKRPSGEPRPILIIWDGVMAGPESYLAEPLAAAGWKSALPQGSWLKFDWELLASTKPEAVLWIQNSPKDGPIGLYAEKVAEMKGLPAIRSMPCVVKARVYQMNNRSNWLPGSGLTKIHADLRRLREQVGP
;
A
#
# COMPACT_ATOMS: atom_id res chain seq x y z
N MET A 1 -7.94 -66.24 -10.68
CA MET A 1 -6.75 -65.44 -10.91
C MET A 1 -7.20 -63.94 -10.94
N ARG A 2 -6.99 -63.20 -9.87
CA ARG A 2 -7.33 -61.75 -9.75
C ARG A 2 -6.02 -60.98 -9.75
N ALA A 3 -5.79 -60.22 -10.81
CA ALA A 3 -4.62 -59.34 -10.93
C ALA A 3 -4.94 -58.03 -10.20
N TRP A 4 -4.14 -57.71 -9.18
CA TRP A 4 -4.11 -56.43 -8.49
C TRP A 4 -3.25 -55.44 -9.29
N LEU A 5 -3.86 -54.46 -9.92
CA LEU A 5 -3.15 -53.29 -10.46
C LEU A 5 -2.93 -52.30 -9.31
N LEU A 6 -1.74 -52.31 -8.73
CA LEU A 6 -1.24 -51.28 -7.85
C LEU A 6 -0.97 -50.03 -8.68
N GLY A 7 -1.87 -49.05 -8.57
CA GLY A 7 -1.64 -47.73 -9.09
C GLY A 7 -0.50 -47.05 -8.32
N CYS A 8 0.66 -46.89 -8.96
CA CYS A 8 1.71 -46.01 -8.52
C CYS A 8 1.20 -44.55 -8.62
N VAL A 9 0.70 -44.02 -7.52
CA VAL A 9 0.56 -42.58 -7.37
C VAL A 9 1.97 -42.04 -7.20
N SER A 10 2.53 -41.50 -8.29
CA SER A 10 3.79 -40.76 -8.27
C SER A 10 3.64 -39.56 -7.37
N TRP A 11 4.16 -39.66 -6.18
CA TRP A 11 4.46 -38.54 -5.30
C TRP A 11 5.68 -37.78 -5.86
N LEU A 12 5.51 -37.10 -6.99
CA LEU A 12 6.39 -36.00 -7.37
C LEU A 12 6.01 -34.80 -6.52
N SER A 13 6.31 -34.87 -5.23
CA SER A 13 6.57 -33.64 -4.47
C SER A 13 7.83 -33.04 -5.08
N LEU A 14 7.63 -32.19 -6.08
CA LEU A 14 8.66 -31.22 -6.46
C LEU A 14 9.02 -30.52 -5.15
N ILE A 15 10.21 -30.77 -4.64
CA ILE A 15 10.89 -29.89 -3.69
C ILE A 15 11.14 -28.61 -4.50
N ALA A 16 10.13 -27.76 -4.62
CA ALA A 16 10.32 -26.39 -5.03
C ALA A 16 11.21 -25.82 -3.94
N GLY A 17 12.50 -25.66 -4.24
CA GLY A 17 13.42 -24.98 -3.35
C GLY A 17 12.76 -23.67 -2.91
N GLU A 18 12.85 -23.34 -1.62
CA GLU A 18 12.24 -22.14 -1.08
C GLU A 18 12.68 -20.96 -1.96
N ARG A 19 11.71 -20.31 -2.59
CA ARG A 19 11.95 -19.13 -3.46
C ARG A 19 12.68 -18.07 -2.67
N ARG A 20 13.63 -17.39 -3.30
CA ARG A 20 14.47 -16.38 -2.68
C ARG A 20 14.07 -15.01 -3.20
N ILE A 21 13.41 -14.19 -2.38
CA ILE A 21 12.87 -12.89 -2.78
C ILE A 21 13.69 -11.77 -2.17
N ALA A 22 14.17 -10.85 -3.02
CA ALA A 22 14.72 -9.56 -2.60
C ALA A 22 13.68 -8.46 -2.82
N SER A 23 13.21 -7.81 -1.75
CA SER A 23 12.19 -6.77 -1.82
C SER A 23 12.76 -5.38 -1.53
N TYR A 24 12.69 -4.51 -2.51
CA TYR A 24 13.08 -3.09 -2.39
C TYR A 24 11.89 -2.17 -2.07
N SER A 25 10.72 -2.73 -1.78
CA SER A 25 9.48 -1.97 -1.53
C SER A 25 8.83 -2.37 -0.21
N PRO A 26 8.68 -1.45 0.76
CA PRO A 26 7.96 -1.74 2.00
C PRO A 26 6.52 -2.20 1.79
N GLY A 27 5.76 -1.59 0.86
CA GLY A 27 4.39 -1.99 0.54
C GLY A 27 4.31 -3.38 -0.11
N ALA A 28 5.27 -3.71 -1.00
CA ALA A 28 5.38 -5.05 -1.56
C ALA A 28 5.78 -6.08 -0.50
N THR A 29 6.68 -5.73 0.41
CA THR A 29 7.06 -6.61 1.53
C THR A 29 5.84 -6.92 2.39
N GLN A 30 5.01 -5.93 2.73
CA GLN A 30 3.75 -6.18 3.44
C GLN A 30 2.85 -7.13 2.64
N THR A 31 2.72 -6.92 1.34
CA THR A 31 1.92 -7.82 0.47
C THR A 31 2.48 -9.24 0.45
N LEU A 32 3.80 -9.40 0.35
CA LEU A 32 4.45 -10.72 0.40
C LEU A 32 4.20 -11.43 1.74
N LEU A 33 4.23 -10.70 2.86
CA LEU A 33 3.88 -11.25 4.17
C LEU A 33 2.42 -11.73 4.21
N ASP A 34 1.49 -10.90 3.73
CA ASP A 34 0.06 -11.22 3.70
C ASP A 34 -0.26 -12.34 2.67
N LEU A 35 0.59 -12.56 1.68
CA LEU A 35 0.57 -13.71 0.76
C LEU A 35 1.23 -14.98 1.35
N GLY A 36 1.74 -14.94 2.57
CA GLY A 36 2.40 -16.08 3.21
C GLY A 36 3.80 -16.38 2.68
N CYS A 37 4.49 -15.38 2.10
CA CYS A 37 5.86 -15.53 1.57
C CYS A 37 6.95 -15.13 2.57
N SER A 38 6.66 -15.06 3.87
CA SER A 38 7.62 -14.61 4.88
C SER A 38 8.96 -15.32 4.79
N ALA A 39 8.96 -16.66 4.80
CA ALA A 39 10.17 -17.47 4.74
C ALA A 39 10.97 -17.30 3.43
N GLU A 40 10.32 -16.85 2.36
CA GLU A 40 10.95 -16.64 1.05
C GLU A 40 11.68 -15.29 0.96
N ILE A 41 11.39 -14.33 1.84
CA ILE A 41 12.03 -13.02 1.84
C ILE A 41 13.43 -13.15 2.44
N MET A 42 14.46 -13.02 1.60
CA MET A 42 15.85 -13.15 2.04
C MET A 42 16.61 -11.82 2.13
N MET A 43 16.10 -10.79 1.45
CA MET A 43 16.66 -9.44 1.49
C MET A 43 15.54 -8.40 1.42
N ALA A 44 15.65 -7.35 2.22
CA ALA A 44 14.68 -6.27 2.28
C ALA A 44 15.34 -4.94 2.61
N THR A 45 14.63 -3.83 2.44
CA THR A 45 15.10 -2.54 2.93
C THR A 45 14.88 -2.43 4.44
N ARG A 46 15.60 -1.51 5.09
CA ARG A 46 15.40 -1.19 6.51
C ARG A 46 13.98 -0.66 6.83
N TRP A 47 13.25 -0.18 5.81
CA TRP A 47 11.90 0.36 5.92
C TRP A 47 10.81 -0.71 5.76
N CYS A 48 11.19 -1.93 5.36
CA CYS A 48 10.24 -3.01 5.19
C CYS A 48 9.68 -3.49 6.53
N PRO A 49 8.36 -3.76 6.61
CA PRO A 49 7.68 -4.11 7.86
C PRO A 49 7.89 -5.58 8.25
N LEU A 50 9.13 -6.03 8.24
CA LEU A 50 9.49 -7.36 8.71
C LEU A 50 9.56 -7.39 10.25
N PRO A 51 9.21 -8.51 10.92
CA PRO A 51 9.50 -8.72 12.34
C PRO A 51 10.99 -8.51 12.68
N ASP A 52 11.29 -8.09 13.88
CA ASP A 52 12.67 -7.78 14.28
C ASP A 52 13.58 -9.02 14.26
N ASP A 53 13.01 -10.20 14.53
CA ASP A 53 13.66 -11.51 14.49
C ASP A 53 13.67 -12.16 13.11
N HIS A 54 13.15 -11.49 12.09
CA HIS A 54 13.10 -12.04 10.73
C HIS A 54 14.51 -12.17 10.14
N PRO A 55 14.88 -13.35 9.56
CA PRO A 55 16.24 -13.65 9.12
C PRO A 55 16.70 -12.88 7.89
N ALA A 56 15.81 -12.20 7.17
CA ALA A 56 16.15 -11.47 5.96
C ALA A 56 17.17 -10.35 6.21
N ALA A 57 18.18 -10.26 5.36
CA ALA A 57 19.15 -9.17 5.39
C ALA A 57 18.47 -7.83 5.08
N ARG A 58 18.54 -6.86 6.00
CA ARG A 58 17.98 -5.50 5.80
C ARG A 58 18.97 -4.58 5.08
N SER A 59 19.55 -5.07 4.00
CA SER A 59 20.66 -4.43 3.28
C SER A 59 20.27 -3.88 1.91
N ALA A 60 19.04 -4.08 1.46
CA ALA A 60 18.55 -3.47 0.24
C ALA A 60 18.37 -1.96 0.42
N ASP A 61 18.84 -1.16 -0.53
CA ASP A 61 18.65 0.30 -0.56
C ASP A 61 18.20 0.73 -1.96
N ILE A 62 17.09 1.47 -2.05
CA ILE A 62 16.55 1.93 -3.33
C ILE A 62 17.28 3.14 -3.88
N PHE A 63 17.98 3.90 -3.04
CA PHE A 63 18.73 5.09 -3.42
C PHE A 63 20.18 4.78 -3.78
N LEU A 64 20.77 3.79 -3.08
CA LEU A 64 22.13 3.31 -3.30
C LEU A 64 22.12 1.78 -3.47
N PRO A 65 21.52 1.26 -4.56
CA PRO A 65 21.40 -0.18 -4.76
C PRO A 65 22.74 -0.81 -5.11
N ASP A 66 23.06 -1.93 -4.47
CA ASP A 66 24.29 -2.71 -4.61
C ASP A 66 24.01 -3.98 -5.42
N LEU A 67 24.43 -3.99 -6.70
CA LEU A 67 24.22 -5.12 -7.60
C LEU A 67 25.10 -6.33 -7.24
N GLU A 68 26.32 -6.10 -6.79
CA GLU A 68 27.24 -7.18 -6.41
C GLU A 68 26.67 -7.97 -5.23
N ARG A 69 26.26 -7.26 -4.19
CA ARG A 69 25.60 -7.87 -3.03
C ARG A 69 24.33 -8.63 -3.42
N LEU A 70 23.53 -8.06 -4.35
CA LEU A 70 22.32 -8.72 -4.82
C LEU A 70 22.64 -10.01 -5.59
N LEU A 71 23.66 -10.00 -6.44
CA LEU A 71 24.12 -11.18 -7.20
C LEU A 71 24.68 -12.27 -6.27
N LEU A 72 25.45 -11.89 -5.25
CA LEU A 72 25.94 -12.83 -4.22
C LEU A 72 24.78 -13.47 -3.45
N ALA A 73 23.72 -12.71 -3.23
CA ALA A 73 22.53 -13.19 -2.55
C ALA A 73 21.69 -14.16 -3.39
N LYS A 74 21.87 -14.21 -4.72
CA LYS A 74 21.20 -15.12 -5.67
C LYS A 74 19.67 -15.18 -5.47
N PRO A 75 18.93 -14.06 -5.59
CA PRO A 75 17.49 -14.08 -5.51
C PRO A 75 16.87 -14.67 -6.78
N ASP A 76 15.74 -15.39 -6.62
CA ASP A 76 14.91 -15.87 -7.73
C ASP A 76 13.94 -14.78 -8.23
N LEU A 77 13.68 -13.77 -7.39
CA LEU A 77 12.82 -12.63 -7.70
C LEU A 77 13.32 -11.37 -7.01
N VAL A 78 13.45 -10.29 -7.78
CA VAL A 78 13.76 -8.96 -7.28
C VAL A 78 12.53 -8.05 -7.46
N VAL A 79 11.95 -7.59 -6.38
CA VAL A 79 10.78 -6.70 -6.40
C VAL A 79 11.24 -5.25 -6.23
N ILE A 80 11.01 -4.43 -7.26
CA ILE A 80 11.52 -3.07 -7.37
C ILE A 80 10.34 -2.09 -7.41
N PRO A 81 10.27 -1.08 -6.52
CA PRO A 81 9.26 -0.04 -6.61
C PRO A 81 9.56 0.90 -7.79
N ARG A 82 8.52 1.40 -8.47
CA ARG A 82 8.69 2.32 -9.61
C ARG A 82 9.48 3.60 -9.28
N MET A 83 9.45 4.05 -8.03
CA MET A 83 10.25 5.20 -7.59
C MET A 83 11.76 4.94 -7.57
N ALA A 84 12.19 3.68 -7.67
CA ALA A 84 13.61 3.37 -7.82
C ALA A 84 14.11 3.91 -9.17
N ASN A 85 15.42 4.17 -9.24
CA ASN A 85 16.05 4.57 -10.50
C ASN A 85 15.73 3.55 -11.60
N PRO A 86 15.15 3.95 -12.75
CA PRO A 86 14.81 3.04 -13.85
C PRO A 86 16.01 2.18 -14.30
N LEU A 87 17.22 2.74 -14.32
CA LEU A 87 18.45 2.02 -14.65
C LEU A 87 18.74 0.86 -13.69
N TRP A 88 18.16 0.86 -12.48
CA TRP A 88 18.35 -0.23 -11.54
C TRP A 88 17.66 -1.51 -12.02
N ALA A 89 16.42 -1.39 -12.48
CA ALA A 89 15.69 -2.54 -13.05
C ALA A 89 16.39 -3.08 -14.30
N GLU A 90 16.88 -2.20 -15.16
CA GLU A 90 17.64 -2.57 -16.36
C GLU A 90 18.95 -3.29 -16.01
N LYS A 91 19.70 -2.80 -15.02
CA LYS A 91 20.93 -3.46 -14.53
C LYS A 91 20.65 -4.85 -13.97
N CYS A 92 19.61 -5.00 -13.17
CA CYS A 92 19.21 -6.30 -12.64
C CYS A 92 18.83 -7.27 -13.76
N ALA A 93 18.02 -6.84 -14.73
CA ALA A 93 17.64 -7.64 -15.89
C ALA A 93 18.84 -8.02 -16.76
N GLY A 94 19.74 -7.07 -17.04
CA GLY A 94 20.99 -7.30 -17.78
C GLY A 94 21.94 -8.28 -17.07
N ALA A 95 21.87 -8.38 -15.75
CA ALA A 95 22.58 -9.36 -14.94
C ALA A 95 21.86 -10.72 -14.83
N GLY A 96 20.78 -10.94 -15.58
CA GLY A 96 20.02 -12.20 -15.60
C GLY A 96 19.07 -12.40 -14.41
N LEU A 97 18.84 -11.37 -13.58
CA LEU A 97 17.91 -11.46 -12.46
C LEU A 97 16.47 -11.26 -12.93
N ARG A 98 15.57 -12.11 -12.47
CA ARG A 98 14.13 -11.92 -12.68
C ARG A 98 13.64 -10.75 -11.83
N THR A 99 13.17 -9.68 -12.49
CA THR A 99 12.69 -8.47 -11.83
C THR A 99 11.19 -8.31 -11.97
N LEU A 100 10.55 -7.79 -10.94
CA LEU A 100 9.17 -7.31 -10.94
C LEU A 100 9.17 -5.84 -10.54
N VAL A 101 8.92 -4.96 -11.49
CA VAL A 101 8.77 -3.52 -11.25
C VAL A 101 7.30 -3.21 -10.98
N LEU A 102 7.03 -2.60 -9.82
CA LEU A 102 5.67 -2.27 -9.40
C LEU A 102 5.22 -0.91 -9.92
N HIS A 103 3.94 -0.79 -10.23
CA HIS A 103 3.31 0.41 -10.75
C HIS A 103 2.60 1.17 -9.62
N ARG A 104 3.07 2.36 -9.26
CA ARG A 104 2.60 3.08 -8.06
C ARG A 104 1.80 4.35 -8.29
N GLU A 105 1.56 4.74 -9.53
CA GLU A 105 1.06 6.09 -9.86
C GLU A 105 -0.30 6.12 -10.56
N SER A 106 -1.08 5.06 -10.47
CA SER A 106 -2.45 5.06 -10.99
C SER A 106 -3.44 4.62 -9.91
N ALA A 107 -4.67 5.09 -10.04
CA ALA A 107 -5.75 4.82 -9.11
C ALA A 107 -6.07 3.31 -8.93
N ASP A 108 -5.63 2.46 -9.84
CA ASP A 108 -5.83 1.01 -9.84
C ASP A 108 -4.52 0.21 -9.64
N SER A 109 -3.42 0.92 -9.33
CA SER A 109 -2.09 0.29 -9.30
C SER A 109 -1.93 -0.72 -8.16
N VAL A 110 -2.56 -0.50 -7.01
CA VAL A 110 -2.35 -1.34 -5.84
C VAL A 110 -2.96 -2.72 -6.01
N SER A 111 -4.20 -2.82 -6.47
CA SER A 111 -4.84 -4.12 -6.73
C SER A 111 -4.14 -4.90 -7.84
N ARG A 112 -3.61 -4.20 -8.85
CA ARG A 112 -2.79 -4.79 -9.92
C ARG A 112 -1.48 -5.34 -9.36
N ASP A 113 -0.74 -4.56 -8.56
CA ASP A 113 0.53 -4.96 -7.99
C ASP A 113 0.38 -6.15 -7.02
N ILE A 114 -0.70 -6.19 -6.23
CA ILE A 114 -1.03 -7.35 -5.39
C ILE A 114 -1.20 -8.61 -6.26
N ARG A 115 -1.92 -8.52 -7.38
CA ARG A 115 -2.10 -9.65 -8.30
C ARG A 115 -0.79 -10.08 -8.95
N LEU A 116 0.03 -9.13 -9.43
CA LEU A 116 1.34 -9.42 -10.01
C LEU A 116 2.28 -10.13 -9.02
N LEU A 117 2.28 -9.71 -7.76
CA LEU A 117 3.02 -10.38 -6.70
C LEU A 117 2.49 -11.80 -6.46
N GLY A 118 1.16 -11.98 -6.46
CA GLY A 118 0.54 -13.30 -6.35
C GLY A 118 0.94 -14.24 -7.48
N GLU A 119 0.88 -13.77 -8.73
CA GLU A 119 1.33 -14.52 -9.91
C GLU A 119 2.82 -14.86 -9.83
N ALA A 120 3.65 -13.87 -9.52
CA ALA A 120 5.09 -14.05 -9.42
C ALA A 120 5.50 -15.04 -8.32
N THR A 121 4.69 -15.21 -7.28
CA THR A 121 4.94 -16.09 -6.13
C THR A 121 4.12 -17.38 -6.13
N GLY A 122 3.23 -17.57 -7.13
CA GLY A 122 2.35 -18.76 -7.19
C GLY A 122 1.20 -18.71 -6.18
N ARG A 123 0.79 -17.51 -5.75
CA ARG A 123 -0.29 -17.30 -4.76
C ARG A 123 -1.44 -16.48 -5.33
N SER A 124 -1.79 -16.75 -6.59
CA SER A 124 -2.78 -15.98 -7.35
C SER A 124 -4.16 -15.91 -6.67
N ASP A 125 -4.65 -17.02 -6.12
CA ASP A 125 -5.96 -17.05 -5.44
C ASP A 125 -5.99 -16.16 -4.20
N GLN A 126 -4.92 -16.15 -3.42
CA GLN A 126 -4.81 -15.28 -2.25
C GLN A 126 -4.70 -13.82 -2.65
N ALA A 127 -3.93 -13.52 -3.69
CA ALA A 127 -3.81 -12.18 -4.25
C ALA A 127 -5.14 -11.64 -4.80
N LEU A 128 -5.93 -12.50 -5.47
CA LEU A 128 -7.27 -12.13 -5.94
C LEU A 128 -8.20 -11.78 -4.76
N ARG A 129 -8.18 -12.54 -3.67
CA ARG A 129 -8.96 -12.22 -2.47
C ARG A 129 -8.54 -10.87 -1.87
N LEU A 130 -7.23 -10.65 -1.68
CA LEU A 130 -6.69 -9.40 -1.13
C LEU A 130 -7.01 -8.20 -2.02
N SER A 131 -6.76 -8.30 -3.32
CA SER A 131 -7.02 -7.21 -4.25
C SER A 131 -8.52 -6.92 -4.43
N GLY A 132 -9.36 -7.94 -4.30
CA GLY A 132 -10.81 -7.83 -4.41
C GLY A 132 -11.44 -6.87 -3.41
N GLU A 133 -10.86 -6.73 -2.21
CA GLU A 133 -11.33 -5.77 -1.21
C GLU A 133 -11.18 -4.31 -1.69
N LEU A 134 -10.13 -4.01 -2.43
CA LEU A 134 -9.86 -2.67 -2.94
C LEU A 134 -10.68 -2.31 -4.19
N THR A 135 -11.18 -3.32 -4.90
CA THR A 135 -11.97 -3.10 -6.13
C THR A 135 -13.47 -3.01 -5.87
N LYS A 136 -13.94 -3.30 -4.67
CA LYS A 136 -15.34 -3.12 -4.28
C LYS A 136 -15.77 -1.66 -4.45
N ARG A 137 -17.03 -1.47 -4.86
CA ARG A 137 -17.63 -0.14 -4.97
C ARG A 137 -18.93 -0.15 -4.19
N PRO A 138 -19.04 0.63 -3.11
CA PRO A 138 -20.29 0.77 -2.38
C PRO A 138 -21.32 1.50 -3.24
N SER A 139 -22.60 1.30 -2.93
CA SER A 139 -23.69 2.04 -3.57
C SER A 139 -23.69 3.52 -3.14
N GLY A 140 -24.12 4.40 -4.04
CA GLY A 140 -24.24 5.84 -3.82
C GLY A 140 -23.02 6.64 -4.29
N GLU A 141 -23.18 7.95 -4.31
CA GLU A 141 -22.13 8.88 -4.75
C GLU A 141 -20.98 8.91 -3.75
N PRO A 142 -19.72 8.85 -4.24
CA PRO A 142 -18.55 8.97 -3.38
C PRO A 142 -18.42 10.40 -2.86
N ARG A 143 -18.16 10.52 -1.54
CA ARG A 143 -18.07 11.80 -0.83
C ARG A 143 -16.64 12.35 -0.87
N PRO A 144 -16.45 13.67 -0.97
CA PRO A 144 -15.11 14.25 -1.02
C PRO A 144 -14.44 14.23 0.36
N ILE A 145 -13.26 13.63 0.45
CA ILE A 145 -12.36 13.66 1.61
C ILE A 145 -10.99 14.21 1.19
N LEU A 146 -10.36 14.96 2.08
CA LEU A 146 -8.98 15.36 1.89
C LEU A 146 -8.09 14.56 2.84
N ILE A 147 -7.15 13.81 2.27
CA ILE A 147 -6.11 13.11 3.01
C ILE A 147 -4.84 13.95 2.99
N ILE A 148 -4.29 14.21 4.18
CA ILE A 148 -3.04 14.97 4.35
C ILE A 148 -2.03 14.05 5.04
N TRP A 149 -0.86 13.87 4.43
CA TRP A 149 0.20 13.03 4.96
C TRP A 149 1.56 13.66 4.68
N ASP A 150 2.34 13.86 5.74
CA ASP A 150 3.72 14.38 5.65
C ASP A 150 3.84 15.66 4.80
N GLY A 151 2.93 16.60 5.01
CA GLY A 151 2.92 17.89 4.31
C GLY A 151 2.45 17.85 2.85
N VAL A 152 1.88 16.73 2.40
CA VAL A 152 1.26 16.61 1.07
C VAL A 152 -0.20 16.15 1.16
N MET A 153 -0.97 16.46 0.13
CA MET A 153 -2.37 16.10 -0.03
C MET A 153 -2.52 15.05 -1.12
N ALA A 154 -3.27 13.98 -0.82
CA ALA A 154 -3.53 12.91 -1.79
C ALA A 154 -4.60 13.31 -2.80
N GLY A 155 -4.22 13.35 -4.07
CA GLY A 155 -5.11 13.61 -5.18
C GLY A 155 -5.75 12.36 -5.78
N PRO A 156 -6.63 12.54 -6.79
CA PRO A 156 -7.36 11.45 -7.44
C PRO A 156 -6.46 10.50 -8.25
N GLU A 157 -5.25 10.91 -8.58
CA GLU A 157 -4.26 10.11 -9.31
C GLU A 157 -3.29 9.37 -8.37
N SER A 158 -3.43 9.56 -7.04
CA SER A 158 -2.63 8.84 -6.05
C SER A 158 -3.10 7.40 -5.90
N TYR A 159 -2.21 6.53 -5.42
CA TYR A 159 -2.58 5.14 -5.09
C TYR A 159 -3.65 5.03 -4.00
N LEU A 160 -3.97 6.12 -3.28
CA LEU A 160 -5.06 6.16 -2.29
C LEU A 160 -6.44 6.26 -2.95
N ALA A 161 -6.53 6.60 -4.23
CA ALA A 161 -7.81 6.71 -4.92
C ALA A 161 -8.59 5.37 -4.92
N GLU A 162 -7.89 4.23 -5.04
CA GLU A 162 -8.51 2.91 -5.03
C GLU A 162 -9.16 2.55 -3.68
N PRO A 163 -8.45 2.58 -2.54
CA PRO A 163 -9.05 2.31 -1.23
C PRO A 163 -10.10 3.37 -0.82
N LEU A 164 -9.92 4.62 -1.23
CA LEU A 164 -10.94 5.66 -1.03
C LEU A 164 -12.24 5.31 -1.76
N ALA A 165 -12.17 4.99 -3.05
CA ALA A 165 -13.33 4.63 -3.86
C ALA A 165 -14.01 3.37 -3.33
N ALA A 166 -13.24 2.35 -2.90
CA ALA A 166 -13.78 1.14 -2.28
C ALA A 166 -14.51 1.42 -0.95
N ALA A 167 -14.10 2.46 -0.22
CA ALA A 167 -14.74 2.91 1.01
C ALA A 167 -15.87 3.95 0.78
N GLY A 168 -16.16 4.31 -0.47
CA GLY A 168 -17.17 5.31 -0.82
C GLY A 168 -16.73 6.76 -0.66
N TRP A 169 -15.43 6.99 -0.68
CA TRP A 169 -14.84 8.32 -0.71
C TRP A 169 -14.23 8.63 -2.08
N LYS A 170 -13.97 9.90 -2.35
CA LYS A 170 -13.12 10.38 -3.44
C LYS A 170 -12.22 11.48 -2.92
N SER A 171 -11.06 11.69 -3.55
CA SER A 171 -10.25 12.86 -3.21
C SER A 171 -11.03 14.15 -3.44
N ALA A 172 -10.92 15.10 -2.51
CA ALA A 172 -11.47 16.44 -2.68
C ALA A 172 -10.67 17.28 -3.66
N LEU A 173 -9.43 16.92 -3.98
CA LEU A 173 -8.63 17.57 -5.01
C LEU A 173 -9.16 17.22 -6.41
N PRO A 174 -9.17 18.17 -7.35
CA PRO A 174 -9.70 17.97 -8.70
C PRO A 174 -8.77 17.12 -9.59
N GLN A 175 -7.45 17.17 -9.35
CA GLN A 175 -6.43 16.52 -10.17
C GLN A 175 -5.13 16.31 -9.39
N GLY A 176 -4.19 15.56 -10.00
CA GLY A 176 -2.85 15.32 -9.48
C GLY A 176 -2.77 14.10 -8.56
N SER A 177 -1.54 13.64 -8.33
CA SER A 177 -1.26 12.51 -7.46
C SER A 177 -1.00 12.97 -6.03
N TRP A 178 0.05 13.75 -5.82
CA TRP A 178 0.43 14.29 -4.51
C TRP A 178 0.75 15.78 -4.66
N LEU A 179 0.00 16.64 -3.97
CA LEU A 179 0.17 18.07 -3.99
C LEU A 179 0.70 18.55 -2.64
N LYS A 180 1.60 19.50 -2.64
CA LYS A 180 2.06 20.13 -1.39
C LYS A 180 0.86 20.70 -0.63
N PHE A 181 0.83 20.50 0.69
CA PHE A 181 -0.21 21.05 1.54
C PHE A 181 -0.21 22.58 1.49
N ASP A 182 -1.38 23.14 1.29
CA ASP A 182 -1.64 24.57 1.27
C ASP A 182 -3.05 24.87 1.80
N TRP A 183 -3.17 25.88 2.65
CA TRP A 183 -4.46 26.25 3.25
C TRP A 183 -5.45 26.83 2.25
N GLU A 184 -4.99 27.56 1.24
CA GLU A 184 -5.84 28.16 0.21
C GLU A 184 -6.42 27.06 -0.69
N LEU A 185 -5.57 26.10 -1.05
CA LEU A 185 -6.00 24.94 -1.83
C LEU A 185 -7.01 24.11 -1.03
N LEU A 186 -6.79 23.87 0.27
CA LEU A 186 -7.76 23.21 1.13
C LEU A 186 -9.10 23.97 1.13
N ALA A 187 -9.07 25.29 1.29
CA ALA A 187 -10.27 26.13 1.29
C ALA A 187 -11.08 26.01 -0.02
N SER A 188 -10.41 25.87 -1.15
CA SER A 188 -11.05 25.76 -2.47
C SER A 188 -11.72 24.41 -2.71
N THR A 189 -11.26 23.32 -2.07
CA THR A 189 -11.71 21.94 -2.35
C THR A 189 -13.01 21.54 -1.66
N LYS A 190 -13.44 22.24 -0.62
CA LYS A 190 -14.67 22.01 0.15
C LYS A 190 -14.88 20.54 0.54
N PRO A 191 -13.92 19.86 1.20
CA PRO A 191 -14.07 18.50 1.61
C PRO A 191 -15.17 18.34 2.67
N GLU A 192 -15.84 17.18 2.67
CA GLU A 192 -16.78 16.84 3.74
C GLU A 192 -16.08 16.37 5.02
N ALA A 193 -14.90 15.80 4.86
CA ALA A 193 -14.01 15.39 5.95
C ALA A 193 -12.55 15.64 5.58
N VAL A 194 -11.72 15.84 6.59
CA VAL A 194 -10.26 15.94 6.45
C VAL A 194 -9.63 14.89 7.35
N LEU A 195 -8.66 14.13 6.84
CA LEU A 195 -7.91 13.14 7.61
C LEU A 195 -6.41 13.44 7.52
N TRP A 196 -5.80 13.72 8.67
CA TRP A 196 -4.35 13.81 8.83
C TRP A 196 -3.76 12.46 9.19
N ILE A 197 -2.79 12.00 8.41
CA ILE A 197 -2.01 10.82 8.70
C ILE A 197 -0.72 11.27 9.40
N GLN A 198 -0.52 10.78 10.61
CA GLN A 198 0.65 11.07 11.45
C GLN A 198 1.62 9.90 11.35
N ASN A 199 2.88 10.16 11.00
CA ASN A 199 3.93 9.15 11.09
C ASN A 199 4.16 8.77 12.56
N SER A 200 4.03 7.50 12.87
CA SER A 200 4.11 6.99 14.24
C SER A 200 4.76 5.60 14.27
N PRO A 201 5.47 5.22 15.35
CA PRO A 201 6.00 3.87 15.49
C PRO A 201 4.91 2.79 15.66
N LYS A 202 3.67 3.19 15.91
CA LYS A 202 2.50 2.29 16.06
C LYS A 202 1.33 2.81 15.24
N ASP A 203 0.60 1.88 14.62
CA ASP A 203 -0.69 2.19 14.01
C ASP A 203 -1.72 2.52 15.10
N GLY A 204 -2.67 3.40 14.77
CA GLY A 204 -3.76 3.79 15.64
C GLY A 204 -5.08 3.94 14.87
N PRO A 205 -6.22 3.91 15.58
CA PRO A 205 -7.51 4.13 14.95
C PRO A 205 -7.66 5.56 14.44
N ILE A 206 -8.58 5.76 13.50
CA ILE A 206 -9.02 7.11 13.12
C ILE A 206 -9.80 7.72 14.30
N GLY A 207 -9.38 8.89 14.73
CA GLY A 207 -9.99 9.64 15.80
C GLY A 207 -10.15 11.12 15.48
N LEU A 208 -11.00 11.83 16.23
CA LEU A 208 -11.17 13.28 16.10
C LEU A 208 -9.82 14.00 16.36
N TYR A 209 -9.46 14.94 15.49
CA TYR A 209 -8.30 15.80 15.68
C TYR A 209 -8.72 17.16 16.27
N ALA A 210 -9.08 17.16 17.56
CA ALA A 210 -9.66 18.33 18.23
C ALA A 210 -8.79 19.59 18.16
N GLU A 211 -7.49 19.44 18.33
CA GLU A 211 -6.52 20.56 18.24
C GLU A 211 -6.54 21.19 16.83
N LYS A 212 -6.56 20.36 15.78
CA LYS A 212 -6.61 20.84 14.41
C LYS A 212 -7.96 21.47 14.08
N VAL A 213 -9.07 20.98 14.62
CA VAL A 213 -10.39 21.63 14.53
C VAL A 213 -10.33 23.04 15.13
N ALA A 214 -9.72 23.19 16.32
CA ALA A 214 -9.57 24.48 16.98
C ALA A 214 -8.70 25.45 16.17
N GLU A 215 -7.58 24.98 15.64
CA GLU A 215 -6.71 25.76 14.74
C GLU A 215 -7.47 26.23 13.50
N MET A 216 -8.18 25.34 12.81
CA MET A 216 -8.93 25.65 11.59
C MET A 216 -10.08 26.63 11.86
N LYS A 217 -10.72 26.59 13.01
CA LYS A 217 -11.75 27.58 13.44
C LYS A 217 -11.16 28.98 13.60
N GLY A 218 -9.89 29.09 13.94
CA GLY A 218 -9.16 30.35 14.02
C GLY A 218 -8.81 30.97 12.67
N LEU A 219 -8.88 30.23 11.58
CA LEU A 219 -8.48 30.68 10.24
C LEU A 219 -9.69 31.24 9.47
N PRO A 220 -9.73 32.57 9.14
CA PRO A 220 -10.89 33.21 8.50
C PRO A 220 -11.31 32.52 7.18
N ALA A 221 -10.35 32.06 6.37
CA ALA A 221 -10.60 31.48 5.06
C ALA A 221 -11.34 30.12 5.12
N ILE A 222 -11.20 29.38 6.22
CA ILE A 222 -11.70 27.99 6.31
C ILE A 222 -12.65 27.73 7.47
N ARG A 223 -12.76 28.63 8.45
CA ARG A 223 -13.59 28.43 9.66
C ARG A 223 -15.06 28.12 9.37
N SER A 224 -15.58 28.57 8.23
CA SER A 224 -16.97 28.36 7.80
C SER A 224 -17.15 27.10 6.95
N MET A 225 -16.09 26.36 6.67
CA MET A 225 -16.19 25.12 5.89
C MET A 225 -17.00 24.07 6.64
N PRO A 226 -17.89 23.31 5.96
CA PRO A 226 -18.72 22.30 6.59
C PRO A 226 -17.95 21.28 7.45
N CYS A 227 -16.76 20.83 7.00
CA CYS A 227 -15.91 19.91 7.75
C CYS A 227 -15.38 20.53 9.06
N VAL A 228 -15.14 21.84 9.10
CA VAL A 228 -14.67 22.56 10.30
C VAL A 228 -15.83 22.80 11.27
N VAL A 229 -16.96 23.32 10.74
CA VAL A 229 -18.16 23.59 11.54
C VAL A 229 -18.70 22.33 12.20
N LYS A 230 -18.75 21.22 11.46
CA LYS A 230 -19.23 19.91 11.93
C LYS A 230 -18.14 19.11 12.65
N ALA A 231 -16.95 19.66 12.89
CA ALA A 231 -15.81 18.98 13.51
C ALA A 231 -15.44 17.64 12.81
N ARG A 232 -15.53 17.59 11.48
CA ARG A 232 -15.19 16.42 10.66
C ARG A 232 -13.72 16.44 10.23
N VAL A 233 -12.83 16.68 11.19
CA VAL A 233 -11.38 16.72 11.03
C VAL A 233 -10.79 15.63 11.92
N TYR A 234 -10.08 14.70 11.30
CA TYR A 234 -9.63 13.47 11.94
C TYR A 234 -8.13 13.32 11.84
N GLN A 235 -7.57 12.50 12.70
CA GLN A 235 -6.18 12.04 12.64
C GLN A 235 -6.10 10.54 12.78
N MET A 236 -4.99 10.00 12.31
CA MET A 236 -4.65 8.60 12.41
C MET A 236 -3.14 8.43 12.53
N ASN A 237 -2.70 7.62 13.47
CA ASN A 237 -1.32 7.20 13.54
C ASN A 237 -1.06 6.06 12.56
N ASN A 238 0.04 6.16 11.81
CA ASN A 238 0.41 5.17 10.80
C ASN A 238 1.89 4.80 10.89
N ARG A 239 2.16 3.49 10.96
CA ARG A 239 3.51 2.93 10.79
C ARG A 239 3.75 2.51 9.32
N SER A 240 2.89 1.69 8.75
CA SER A 240 3.15 1.08 7.43
C SER A 240 1.90 0.75 6.60
N ASN A 241 0.70 0.76 7.18
CA ASN A 241 -0.50 0.29 6.48
C ASN A 241 -0.93 1.19 5.30
N TRP A 242 -0.52 2.47 5.30
CA TRP A 242 -0.82 3.42 4.22
C TRP A 242 0.16 3.35 3.05
N LEU A 243 1.16 2.48 3.11
CA LEU A 243 2.05 2.24 1.98
C LEU A 243 1.33 1.45 0.88
N PRO A 244 1.66 1.67 -0.40
CA PRO A 244 1.00 0.99 -1.51
C PRO A 244 1.29 -0.52 -1.47
N GLY A 245 0.28 -1.27 -1.08
CA GLY A 245 0.31 -2.71 -0.89
C GLY A 245 -0.95 -3.22 -0.20
N SER A 246 -0.95 -4.48 0.22
CA SER A 246 -2.10 -5.11 0.88
C SER A 246 -2.51 -4.45 2.21
N GLY A 247 -1.63 -3.69 2.85
CA GLY A 247 -1.97 -2.87 4.03
C GLY A 247 -3.17 -1.95 3.79
N LEU A 248 -3.37 -1.48 2.55
CA LEU A 248 -4.51 -0.63 2.19
C LEU A 248 -5.88 -1.34 2.30
N THR A 249 -5.93 -2.66 2.35
CA THR A 249 -7.18 -3.40 2.64
C THR A 249 -7.67 -3.15 4.07
N LYS A 250 -6.74 -2.99 5.03
CA LYS A 250 -7.06 -2.63 6.42
C LYS A 250 -7.55 -1.18 6.50
N ILE A 251 -6.87 -0.29 5.80
CA ILE A 251 -7.24 1.13 5.69
C ILE A 251 -8.62 1.31 5.07
N HIS A 252 -8.97 0.53 4.06
CA HIS A 252 -10.30 0.53 3.49
C HIS A 252 -11.39 0.31 4.55
N ALA A 253 -11.20 -0.63 5.48
CA ALA A 253 -12.16 -0.87 6.57
C ALA A 253 -12.28 0.33 7.53
N ASP A 254 -11.16 0.99 7.84
CA ASP A 254 -11.15 2.20 8.67
C ASP A 254 -11.84 3.38 7.99
N LEU A 255 -11.58 3.58 6.69
CA LEU A 255 -12.22 4.62 5.89
C LEU A 255 -13.73 4.39 5.74
N ARG A 256 -14.19 3.14 5.66
CA ARG A 256 -15.63 2.81 5.68
C ARG A 256 -16.29 3.21 7.00
N ARG A 257 -15.68 2.83 8.13
CA ARG A 257 -16.16 3.24 9.47
C ARG A 257 -16.19 4.76 9.61
N LEU A 258 -15.16 5.46 9.12
CA LEU A 258 -15.17 6.92 9.10
C LEU A 258 -16.35 7.47 8.29
N ARG A 259 -16.67 6.88 7.14
CA ARG A 259 -17.81 7.31 6.33
C ARG A 259 -19.16 7.15 7.06
N GLU A 260 -19.31 6.07 7.79
CA GLU A 260 -20.49 5.80 8.62
C GLU A 260 -20.62 6.83 9.76
N GLN A 261 -19.49 7.17 10.43
CA GLN A 261 -19.46 8.19 11.49
C GLN A 261 -19.77 9.60 10.98
N VAL A 262 -19.31 9.93 9.79
CA VAL A 262 -19.55 11.25 9.16
C VAL A 262 -21.05 11.40 8.85
N GLY A 263 -21.82 10.31 8.78
CA GLY A 263 -23.26 10.30 8.52
C GLY A 263 -23.63 10.85 7.13
N PRO A 264 -24.86 10.94 6.78
CA PRO A 264 -25.33 11.56 5.55
C PRO A 264 -25.08 13.06 5.48
#